data_0307d5ded59ab2add7dffa5a82bdf1d3
#
_entry.id   0307d5ded59ab2add7dffa5a82bdf1d3
#
_cell.length_a   1.000
_cell.length_b   1.000
_cell.length_c   1.000
_cell.angle_alpha   90.00
_cell.angle_beta   90.00
_cell.angle_gamma   90.00
#
_symmetry.space_group_name_H-M   'P 1'
#
loop_
_entity.id
_entity.type
_entity.pdbx_description
1 polymer ?
#
loop_
_entity_poly.entity_id
_entity_poly.type
_entity_poly.pdbx_seq_one_letter_code
_entity_poly.pdbx_strand_id
1 'polypeptide(L)'
;MRNVDIRYSVFSDVGNREINEDSAGVFHREDGSCFVLCDGLGGHGMGDIASSLVVQVFGSMFENCTDYESFLENAFTSSQDILVAKQIETNSLKKMKTTATAVVTDNKKVYLGHIGDSRIYVFRKNKVLLRTLDHSIPQMLVMSKEITEKEIRNHPDRNMLLRVLGIDSDKRMFELHKPLALKKCQAFLLCSDGFWELIEEEDMCSLLEDSGSVEEWLDRMLEIVRTNGARKNMDN
;
A
#
# COMPACT_ATOMS: atom_id res chain seq x y z
N MET A 1 -30.32 2.71 4.64
CA MET A 1 -29.20 1.81 5.03
C MET A 1 -28.36 2.56 6.05
N ARG A 2 -27.85 1.90 7.09
CA ARG A 2 -26.92 2.61 8.00
C ARG A 2 -25.62 2.82 7.25
N ASN A 3 -25.20 4.09 7.10
CA ASN A 3 -23.83 4.40 6.64
C ASN A 3 -22.86 3.75 7.63
N VAL A 4 -21.85 3.09 7.10
CA VAL A 4 -20.75 2.57 7.92
C VAL A 4 -19.86 3.75 8.23
N ASP A 5 -19.65 4.03 9.51
CA ASP A 5 -18.70 5.06 9.96
C ASP A 5 -17.28 4.46 9.87
N ILE A 6 -16.49 4.91 8.88
CA ILE A 6 -15.11 4.51 8.70
C ILE A 6 -14.22 5.61 9.26
N ARG A 7 -13.47 5.27 10.30
CA ARG A 7 -12.44 6.15 10.87
C ARG A 7 -11.07 5.78 10.29
N TYR A 8 -10.23 6.77 10.11
CA TYR A 8 -8.88 6.58 9.58
C TYR A 8 -7.88 7.53 10.23
N SER A 9 -6.62 7.10 10.21
CA SER A 9 -5.48 7.92 10.57
C SER A 9 -4.40 7.72 9.52
N VAL A 10 -3.65 8.78 9.22
CA VAL A 10 -2.58 8.77 8.22
C VAL A 10 -1.31 9.31 8.86
N PHE A 11 -0.21 8.63 8.62
CA PHE A 11 1.12 9.08 9.02
C PHE A 11 2.04 8.96 7.81
N SER A 12 2.89 9.95 7.62
CA SER A 12 3.96 9.94 6.61
C SER A 12 5.17 10.64 7.18
N ASP A 13 6.34 10.07 6.97
CA ASP A 13 7.62 10.60 7.45
C ASP A 13 8.67 10.41 6.35
N VAL A 14 9.57 11.37 6.21
CA VAL A 14 10.65 11.31 5.23
C VAL A 14 11.76 10.34 5.66
N GLY A 15 11.77 9.96 6.94
CA GLY A 15 12.84 9.15 7.52
C GLY A 15 14.21 9.82 7.37
N ASN A 16 15.19 9.06 6.91
CA ASN A 16 16.55 9.55 6.65
C ASN A 16 16.78 10.02 5.21
N ARG A 17 15.73 10.08 4.37
CA ARG A 17 15.81 10.52 2.98
C ARG A 17 15.78 12.04 2.87
N GLU A 18 16.25 12.58 1.75
CA GLU A 18 16.14 14.02 1.46
C GLU A 18 14.73 14.39 0.98
N ILE A 19 14.04 13.45 0.31
CA ILE A 19 12.71 13.65 -0.26
C ILE A 19 11.85 12.48 0.18
N ASN A 20 10.63 12.76 0.61
CA ASN A 20 9.62 11.75 0.82
C ASN A 20 9.02 11.36 -0.54
N GLU A 21 9.27 10.13 -0.96
CA GLU A 21 8.74 9.59 -2.21
C GLU A 21 7.39 8.86 -2.00
N ASP A 22 6.94 8.69 -0.76
CA ASP A 22 5.63 8.13 -0.43
C ASP A 22 4.51 9.14 -0.66
N SER A 23 3.39 8.67 -1.14
CA SER A 23 2.15 9.44 -1.27
C SER A 23 0.95 8.62 -0.82
N ALA A 24 0.05 9.26 -0.06
CA ALA A 24 -1.19 8.63 0.39
C ALA A 24 -2.40 9.49 0.02
N GLY A 25 -3.53 8.84 -0.28
CA GLY A 25 -4.80 9.50 -0.57
C GLY A 25 -5.97 8.84 0.15
N VAL A 26 -6.86 9.67 0.65
CA VAL A 26 -8.12 9.26 1.29
C VAL A 26 -9.26 10.02 0.64
N PHE A 27 -10.19 9.29 0.05
CA PHE A 27 -11.30 9.85 -0.71
C PHE A 27 -12.60 9.27 -0.20
N HIS A 28 -13.57 10.15 0.08
CA HIS A 28 -14.88 9.77 0.62
C HIS A 28 -16.01 10.27 -0.25
N ARG A 29 -17.03 9.42 -0.37
CA ARG A 29 -18.33 9.72 -0.95
C ARG A 29 -19.40 9.18 -0.01
N GLU A 30 -20.66 9.58 -0.22
CA GLU A 30 -21.78 9.06 0.58
C GLU A 30 -21.94 7.53 0.48
N ASP A 31 -21.58 6.96 -0.67
CA ASP A 31 -21.76 5.55 -1.01
C ASP A 31 -20.49 4.70 -0.86
N GLY A 32 -19.33 5.30 -0.50
CA GLY A 32 -18.09 4.54 -0.35
C GLY A 32 -16.87 5.37 -0.02
N SER A 33 -15.73 4.68 0.10
CA SER A 33 -14.43 5.28 0.40
C SER A 33 -13.32 4.59 -0.36
N CYS A 34 -12.28 5.35 -0.71
CA CYS A 34 -11.06 4.86 -1.34
C CYS A 34 -9.84 5.33 -0.53
N PHE A 35 -8.98 4.39 -0.21
CA PHE A 35 -7.70 4.62 0.45
C PHE A 35 -6.62 4.08 -0.46
N VAL A 36 -5.60 4.87 -0.74
CA VAL A 36 -4.48 4.50 -1.60
C VAL A 36 -3.18 4.96 -0.97
N LEU A 37 -2.16 4.10 -1.05
CA LEU A 37 -0.79 4.40 -0.65
C LEU A 37 0.14 3.94 -1.76
N CYS A 38 1.09 4.79 -2.10
CA CYS A 38 2.08 4.59 -3.14
C CYS A 38 3.46 4.93 -2.57
N ASP A 39 4.42 4.01 -2.72
CA ASP A 39 5.83 4.19 -2.39
C ASP A 39 6.61 4.42 -3.69
N GLY A 40 7.16 5.61 -3.84
CA GLY A 40 7.84 6.04 -5.04
C GLY A 40 9.25 5.48 -5.14
N LEU A 41 9.57 4.87 -6.26
CA LEU A 41 10.87 4.24 -6.53
C LEU A 41 11.68 5.13 -7.46
N GLY A 42 12.58 5.86 -6.90
CA GLY A 42 13.32 6.78 -7.71
C GLY A 42 14.65 7.23 -7.11
N GLY A 43 15.61 6.36 -6.89
CA GLY A 43 16.97 6.76 -6.49
C GLY A 43 17.62 7.85 -7.38
N HIS A 44 16.83 8.49 -8.26
CA HIS A 44 17.20 9.56 -9.18
C HIS A 44 16.12 10.64 -9.35
N GLY A 45 15.20 10.78 -8.36
CA GLY A 45 14.39 11.99 -8.19
C GLY A 45 13.14 12.11 -9.05
N MET A 46 12.34 11.05 -9.17
CA MET A 46 11.00 11.11 -9.79
C MET A 46 10.01 10.11 -9.15
N GLY A 47 10.36 9.49 -8.05
CA GLY A 47 9.48 8.59 -7.31
C GLY A 47 8.34 9.36 -6.65
N ASP A 48 8.61 10.52 -6.10
CA ASP A 48 7.65 11.45 -5.53
C ASP A 48 6.59 11.90 -6.54
N ILE A 49 7.02 12.18 -7.78
CA ILE A 49 6.11 12.53 -8.88
C ILE A 49 5.27 11.32 -9.26
N ALA A 50 5.86 10.12 -9.33
CA ALA A 50 5.16 8.91 -9.71
C ALA A 50 4.08 8.54 -8.67
N SER A 51 4.43 8.50 -7.39
CA SER A 51 3.52 8.17 -6.31
C SER A 51 2.37 9.18 -6.21
N SER A 52 2.68 10.48 -6.26
CA SER A 52 1.69 11.55 -6.23
C SER A 52 0.73 11.50 -7.42
N LEU A 53 1.25 11.23 -8.63
CA LEU A 53 0.42 11.12 -9.82
C LEU A 53 -0.57 9.96 -9.74
N VAL A 54 -0.15 8.80 -9.25
CA VAL A 54 -1.03 7.64 -9.06
C VAL A 54 -2.13 7.96 -8.04
N VAL A 55 -1.80 8.59 -6.91
CA VAL A 55 -2.80 9.01 -5.92
C VAL A 55 -3.83 9.96 -6.54
N GLN A 56 -3.40 10.92 -7.36
CA GLN A 56 -4.30 11.84 -8.07
C GLN A 56 -5.23 11.11 -9.04
N VAL A 57 -4.73 10.12 -9.79
CA VAL A 57 -5.54 9.29 -10.69
C VAL A 57 -6.63 8.55 -9.92
N PHE A 58 -6.26 7.88 -8.82
CA PHE A 58 -7.22 7.19 -7.97
C PHE A 58 -8.31 8.13 -7.45
N GLY A 59 -7.93 9.33 -6.96
CA GLY A 59 -8.87 10.33 -6.46
C GLY A 59 -9.83 10.80 -7.53
N SER A 60 -9.32 11.24 -8.69
CA SER A 60 -10.15 11.74 -9.80
C SER A 60 -11.11 10.69 -10.33
N MET A 61 -10.69 9.44 -10.42
CA MET A 61 -11.54 8.34 -10.87
C MET A 61 -12.57 7.98 -9.81
N PHE A 62 -12.21 8.05 -8.51
CA PHE A 62 -13.13 7.72 -7.43
C PHE A 62 -14.27 8.72 -7.31
N GLU A 63 -14.04 10.00 -7.56
CA GLU A 63 -15.09 11.04 -7.59
C GLU A 63 -16.22 10.69 -8.54
N ASN A 64 -15.93 10.04 -9.66
CA ASN A 64 -16.88 9.68 -10.71
C ASN A 64 -17.18 8.17 -10.76
N CYS A 65 -16.80 7.40 -9.72
CA CYS A 65 -16.98 5.97 -9.69
C CYS A 65 -18.47 5.60 -9.63
N THR A 66 -18.93 4.78 -10.57
CA THR A 66 -20.28 4.21 -10.62
C THR A 66 -20.28 2.69 -10.43
N ASP A 67 -19.14 2.05 -10.61
CA ASP A 67 -18.94 0.61 -10.46
C ASP A 67 -17.69 0.32 -9.64
N TYR A 68 -17.91 -0.05 -8.38
CA TYR A 68 -16.84 -0.38 -7.44
C TYR A 68 -16.13 -1.69 -7.77
N GLU A 69 -16.78 -2.61 -8.51
CA GLU A 69 -16.21 -3.91 -8.82
C GLU A 69 -15.09 -3.80 -9.85
N SER A 70 -15.25 -2.93 -10.85
CA SER A 70 -14.25 -2.67 -11.88
C SER A 70 -13.31 -1.52 -11.54
N PHE A 71 -13.60 -0.75 -10.47
CA PHE A 71 -12.88 0.48 -10.15
C PHE A 71 -11.36 0.26 -10.03
N LEU A 72 -10.93 -0.70 -9.22
CA LEU A 72 -9.50 -0.93 -9.00
C LEU A 72 -8.76 -1.32 -10.29
N GLU A 73 -9.35 -2.18 -11.11
CA GLU A 73 -8.75 -2.57 -12.39
C GLU A 73 -8.55 -1.36 -13.29
N ASN A 74 -9.58 -0.52 -13.41
CA ASN A 74 -9.53 0.69 -14.21
C ASN A 74 -8.53 1.70 -13.65
N ALA A 75 -8.48 1.91 -12.33
CA ALA A 75 -7.58 2.86 -11.68
C ALA A 75 -6.11 2.45 -11.82
N PHE A 76 -5.78 1.17 -11.60
CA PHE A 76 -4.42 0.68 -11.80
C PHE A 76 -4.00 0.77 -13.27
N THR A 77 -4.87 0.41 -14.21
CA THR A 77 -4.59 0.48 -15.65
C THR A 77 -4.36 1.94 -16.07
N SER A 78 -5.26 2.84 -15.71
CA SER A 78 -5.13 4.27 -16.02
C SER A 78 -3.87 4.88 -15.39
N SER A 79 -3.53 4.47 -14.17
CA SER A 79 -2.30 4.92 -13.50
C SER A 79 -1.05 4.49 -14.27
N GLN A 80 -1.01 3.24 -14.74
CA GLN A 80 0.08 2.72 -15.57
C GLN A 80 0.22 3.53 -16.87
N ASP A 81 -0.89 3.73 -17.58
CA ASP A 81 -0.90 4.44 -18.87
C ASP A 81 -0.43 5.90 -18.71
N ILE A 82 -0.91 6.59 -17.67
CA ILE A 82 -0.54 7.97 -17.37
C ILE A 82 0.93 8.09 -16.98
N LEU A 83 1.46 7.15 -16.17
CA LEU A 83 2.87 7.13 -15.82
C LEU A 83 3.76 6.92 -17.05
N VAL A 84 3.43 5.96 -17.90
CA VAL A 84 4.20 5.70 -19.14
C VAL A 84 4.14 6.91 -20.08
N ALA A 85 2.96 7.51 -20.26
CA ALA A 85 2.82 8.73 -21.06
C ALA A 85 3.68 9.88 -20.51
N LYS A 86 3.70 10.07 -19.17
CA LYS A 86 4.51 11.11 -18.53
C LYS A 86 6.00 10.85 -18.64
N GLN A 87 6.45 9.61 -18.56
CA GLN A 87 7.83 9.22 -18.80
C GLN A 87 8.29 9.57 -20.23
N ILE A 88 7.43 9.34 -21.22
CA ILE A 88 7.71 9.69 -22.63
C ILE A 88 7.79 11.21 -22.78
N GLU A 89 6.80 11.95 -22.27
CA GLU A 89 6.72 13.40 -22.33
C GLU A 89 7.99 14.07 -21.75
N THR A 90 8.46 13.56 -20.61
CA THR A 90 9.59 14.13 -19.87
C THR A 90 10.94 13.51 -20.21
N ASN A 91 10.98 12.58 -21.18
CA ASN A 91 12.18 11.81 -21.53
C ASN A 91 12.84 11.14 -20.30
N SER A 92 12.00 10.61 -19.40
CA SER A 92 12.41 10.01 -18.13
C SER A 92 12.06 8.52 -18.03
N LEU A 93 12.17 7.81 -19.14
CA LEU A 93 11.93 6.36 -19.20
C LEU A 93 12.68 5.63 -18.09
N LYS A 94 11.97 4.75 -17.36
CA LYS A 94 12.44 3.94 -16.22
C LYS A 94 12.71 4.70 -14.92
N LYS A 95 12.49 6.02 -14.85
CA LYS A 95 12.74 6.82 -13.63
C LYS A 95 11.49 7.02 -12.76
N MET A 96 10.31 7.19 -13.37
CA MET A 96 9.05 7.35 -12.67
C MET A 96 8.42 5.98 -12.39
N LYS A 97 8.64 5.45 -11.21
CA LYS A 97 8.06 4.17 -10.80
C LYS A 97 7.52 4.29 -9.39
N THR A 98 6.51 3.50 -9.07
CA THR A 98 5.95 3.46 -7.73
C THR A 98 5.27 2.12 -7.47
N THR A 99 5.25 1.70 -6.22
CA THR A 99 4.29 0.71 -5.74
C THR A 99 2.90 1.34 -5.71
N ALA A 100 1.87 0.56 -5.52
CA ALA A 100 0.56 1.07 -5.11
C ALA A 100 -0.23 -0.01 -4.36
N THR A 101 -0.85 0.37 -3.26
CA THR A 101 -1.84 -0.42 -2.52
C THR A 101 -3.11 0.37 -2.41
N ALA A 102 -4.26 -0.27 -2.65
CA ALA A 102 -5.55 0.40 -2.56
C ALA A 102 -6.62 -0.47 -1.90
N VAL A 103 -7.41 0.17 -1.05
CA VAL A 103 -8.61 -0.38 -0.40
C VAL A 103 -9.79 0.48 -0.78
N VAL A 104 -10.81 -0.13 -1.39
CA VAL A 104 -12.03 0.57 -1.78
C VAL A 104 -13.24 -0.14 -1.19
N THR A 105 -14.24 0.60 -0.74
CA THR A 105 -15.48 0.03 -0.20
C THR A 105 -16.71 0.75 -0.71
N ASP A 106 -17.76 -0.02 -0.96
CA ASP A 106 -19.11 0.41 -1.30
C ASP A 106 -20.06 0.35 -0.08
N ASN A 107 -19.54 0.43 1.15
CA ASN A 107 -20.26 0.25 2.41
C ASN A 107 -20.81 -1.17 2.66
N LYS A 108 -20.58 -2.13 1.78
CA LYS A 108 -20.97 -3.55 1.92
C LYS A 108 -19.81 -4.49 1.68
N LYS A 109 -19.08 -4.25 0.60
CA LYS A 109 -17.91 -5.01 0.17
C LYS A 109 -16.65 -4.16 0.29
N VAL A 110 -15.54 -4.82 0.38
CA VAL A 110 -14.20 -4.24 0.31
C VAL A 110 -13.47 -4.87 -0.84
N TYR A 111 -12.89 -4.05 -1.68
CA TYR A 111 -12.09 -4.40 -2.83
C TYR A 111 -10.64 -4.03 -2.53
N LEU A 112 -9.72 -4.93 -2.78
CA LEU A 112 -8.30 -4.78 -2.47
C LEU A 112 -7.48 -5.01 -3.73
N GLY A 113 -6.51 -4.15 -3.98
CA GLY A 113 -5.56 -4.30 -5.07
C GLY A 113 -4.19 -3.77 -4.69
N HIS A 114 -3.14 -4.37 -5.25
CA HIS A 114 -1.78 -3.90 -5.01
C HIS A 114 -0.83 -4.23 -6.16
N ILE A 115 0.28 -3.51 -6.17
CA ILE A 115 1.48 -3.78 -6.98
C ILE A 115 2.70 -3.28 -6.21
N GLY A 116 3.76 -4.10 -6.14
CA GLY A 116 4.97 -3.81 -5.36
C GLY A 116 4.98 -4.58 -4.05
N ASP A 117 5.70 -4.04 -3.07
CA ASP A 117 5.94 -4.59 -1.73
C ASP A 117 5.32 -3.75 -0.61
N SER A 118 4.68 -2.63 -0.92
CA SER A 118 3.75 -1.99 0.01
C SER A 118 2.60 -2.93 0.30
N ARG A 119 2.21 -3.07 1.56
CA ARG A 119 1.30 -4.12 2.01
C ARG A 119 -0.06 -3.58 2.41
N ILE A 120 -1.09 -4.40 2.21
CA ILE A 120 -2.41 -4.27 2.82
C ILE A 120 -2.59 -5.39 3.81
N TYR A 121 -2.88 -5.04 5.06
CA TYR A 121 -3.33 -5.97 6.08
C TYR A 121 -4.82 -5.75 6.33
N VAL A 122 -5.57 -6.83 6.41
CA VAL A 122 -6.98 -6.83 6.83
C VAL A 122 -7.06 -7.57 8.15
N PHE A 123 -7.66 -6.96 9.16
CA PHE A 123 -7.78 -7.55 10.49
C PHE A 123 -9.21 -7.96 10.79
N ARG A 124 -9.35 -9.04 11.56
CA ARG A 124 -10.62 -9.54 12.08
C ARG A 124 -10.38 -10.20 13.42
N LYS A 125 -11.15 -9.79 14.45
CA LYS A 125 -11.02 -10.33 15.82
C LYS A 125 -9.57 -10.27 16.33
N ASN A 126 -8.94 -9.13 16.13
CA ASN A 126 -7.55 -8.83 16.51
C ASN A 126 -6.51 -9.80 15.92
N LYS A 127 -6.78 -10.33 14.74
CA LYS A 127 -5.87 -11.20 14.00
C LYS A 127 -5.81 -10.78 12.54
N VAL A 128 -4.70 -11.00 11.90
CA VAL A 128 -4.55 -10.83 10.46
C VAL A 128 -5.46 -11.85 9.76
N LEU A 129 -6.44 -11.35 9.02
CA LEU A 129 -7.32 -12.15 8.16
C LEU A 129 -6.70 -12.35 6.78
N LEU A 130 -6.04 -11.31 6.26
CA LEU A 130 -5.39 -11.30 4.96
C LEU A 130 -4.21 -10.32 5.01
N ARG A 131 -3.12 -10.68 4.37
CA ARG A 131 -2.00 -9.81 4.00
C ARG A 131 -1.72 -10.00 2.50
N THR A 132 -1.44 -8.92 1.78
CA THR A 132 -0.96 -9.00 0.40
C THR A 132 0.44 -9.64 0.35
N LEU A 133 0.74 -10.36 -0.73
CA LEU A 133 2.07 -10.93 -0.96
C LEU A 133 2.90 -9.95 -1.80
N ASP A 134 4.15 -9.72 -1.39
CA ASP A 134 5.01 -8.76 -2.07
C ASP A 134 5.35 -9.22 -3.49
N HIS A 135 5.41 -8.30 -4.42
CA HIS A 135 5.94 -8.56 -5.75
C HIS A 135 7.47 -8.35 -5.75
N SER A 136 8.17 -9.15 -4.95
CA SER A 136 9.63 -9.05 -4.71
C SER A 136 10.33 -10.39 -4.88
N ILE A 137 11.67 -10.36 -5.01
CA ILE A 137 12.49 -11.58 -5.06
C ILE A 137 12.35 -12.41 -3.78
N PRO A 138 12.45 -11.85 -2.56
CA PRO A 138 12.29 -12.66 -1.36
C PRO A 138 10.92 -13.35 -1.25
N GLN A 139 9.84 -12.68 -1.64
CA GLN A 139 8.52 -13.33 -1.63
C GLN A 139 8.45 -14.49 -2.64
N MET A 140 9.10 -14.38 -3.78
CA MET A 140 9.22 -15.49 -4.73
C MET A 140 9.98 -16.67 -4.11
N LEU A 141 11.06 -16.42 -3.37
CA LEU A 141 11.82 -17.46 -2.64
C LEU A 141 11.00 -18.12 -1.52
N VAL A 142 10.12 -17.36 -0.84
CA VAL A 142 9.15 -17.95 0.11
C VAL A 142 8.19 -18.89 -0.61
N MET A 143 7.66 -18.47 -1.77
CA MET A 143 6.71 -19.30 -2.55
C MET A 143 7.37 -20.59 -3.07
N SER A 144 8.67 -20.54 -3.42
CA SER A 144 9.45 -21.73 -3.79
C SER A 144 9.93 -22.55 -2.58
N LYS A 145 9.68 -22.08 -1.35
CA LYS A 145 10.08 -22.70 -0.07
C LYS A 145 11.59 -22.72 0.16
N GLU A 146 12.32 -21.80 -0.43
CA GLU A 146 13.76 -21.64 -0.24
C GLU A 146 14.06 -20.84 1.02
N ILE A 147 13.20 -19.89 1.38
CA ILE A 147 13.25 -19.13 2.64
C ILE A 147 11.87 -19.10 3.32
N THR A 148 11.82 -18.64 4.56
CA THR A 148 10.58 -18.42 5.32
C THR A 148 10.10 -16.97 5.23
N GLU A 149 8.84 -16.71 5.54
CA GLU A 149 8.27 -15.34 5.61
C GLU A 149 9.06 -14.41 6.54
N LYS A 150 9.58 -14.91 7.64
CA LYS A 150 10.35 -14.12 8.61
C LYS A 150 11.70 -13.64 8.06
N GLU A 151 12.25 -14.36 7.07
CA GLU A 151 13.52 -14.01 6.46
C GLU A 151 13.40 -12.89 5.44
N ILE A 152 12.19 -12.56 4.95
CA ILE A 152 11.96 -11.44 3.99
C ILE A 152 12.54 -10.13 4.53
N ARG A 153 12.21 -9.76 5.79
CA ARG A 153 12.60 -8.47 6.41
C ARG A 153 14.11 -8.22 6.47
N ASN A 154 14.91 -9.26 6.45
CA ASN A 154 16.37 -9.17 6.56
C ASN A 154 17.08 -9.74 5.33
N HIS A 155 16.35 -10.04 4.26
CA HIS A 155 16.96 -10.59 3.04
C HIS A 155 17.81 -9.51 2.34
N PRO A 156 19.00 -9.85 1.82
CA PRO A 156 19.86 -8.87 1.13
C PRO A 156 19.19 -8.24 -0.09
N ASP A 157 18.33 -8.99 -0.78
CA ASP A 157 17.60 -8.53 -1.98
C ASP A 157 16.17 -8.06 -1.65
N ARG A 158 15.88 -7.63 -0.40
CA ARG A 158 14.51 -7.25 0.01
C ARG A 158 13.92 -6.13 -0.84
N ASN A 159 14.76 -5.21 -1.32
CA ASN A 159 14.35 -4.07 -2.15
C ASN A 159 14.27 -4.43 -3.66
N MET A 160 14.48 -5.71 -4.05
CA MET A 160 14.42 -6.12 -5.45
C MET A 160 12.99 -6.47 -5.86
N LEU A 161 12.31 -5.48 -6.43
CA LEU A 161 10.92 -5.61 -6.88
C LEU A 161 10.82 -6.22 -8.27
N LEU A 162 9.84 -7.11 -8.45
CA LEU A 162 9.53 -7.79 -9.71
C LEU A 162 8.44 -7.07 -10.50
N ARG A 163 7.56 -6.32 -9.79
CA ARG A 163 6.43 -5.61 -10.40
C ARG A 163 6.22 -4.29 -9.70
N VAL A 164 6.12 -3.23 -10.49
CA VAL A 164 5.79 -1.86 -10.04
C VAL A 164 5.06 -1.14 -11.16
N LEU A 165 4.35 -0.06 -10.87
CA LEU A 165 3.82 0.86 -11.88
C LEU A 165 4.97 1.67 -12.52
N GLY A 166 4.80 2.03 -13.79
CA GLY A 166 5.80 2.75 -14.57
C GLY A 166 6.81 1.85 -15.29
N ILE A 167 6.63 0.53 -15.27
CA ILE A 167 7.35 -0.40 -16.15
C ILE A 167 6.43 -0.72 -17.31
N ASP A 168 6.89 -0.44 -18.55
CA ASP A 168 6.16 -0.82 -19.75
C ASP A 168 6.07 -2.34 -19.86
N SER A 169 4.84 -2.84 -19.98
CA SER A 169 4.55 -4.28 -20.04
C SER A 169 3.22 -4.53 -20.73
N ASP A 170 3.22 -5.47 -21.64
CA ASP A 170 1.98 -5.97 -22.29
C ASP A 170 1.09 -6.81 -21.35
N LYS A 171 1.55 -7.08 -20.14
CA LYS A 171 0.83 -7.91 -19.18
C LYS A 171 0.36 -7.09 -18.00
N ARG A 172 -0.81 -7.46 -17.47
CA ARG A 172 -1.28 -6.95 -16.19
C ARG A 172 -0.29 -7.30 -15.09
N MET A 173 0.21 -6.27 -14.40
CA MET A 173 1.26 -6.41 -13.39
C MET A 173 0.73 -6.34 -11.96
N PHE A 174 -0.45 -5.74 -11.74
CA PHE A 174 -1.09 -5.61 -10.43
C PHE A 174 -1.94 -6.84 -10.08
N GLU A 175 -2.17 -7.04 -8.80
CA GLU A 175 -3.03 -8.11 -8.26
C GLU A 175 -4.30 -7.51 -7.64
N LEU A 176 -5.44 -8.13 -7.94
CA LEU A 176 -6.73 -7.84 -7.32
C LEU A 176 -7.18 -9.04 -6.51
N HIS A 177 -7.61 -8.79 -5.28
CA HIS A 177 -8.12 -9.83 -4.40
C HIS A 177 -9.63 -10.02 -4.56
N LYS A 178 -10.12 -11.21 -4.19
CA LYS A 178 -11.57 -11.44 -4.13
C LYS A 178 -12.21 -10.49 -3.12
N PRO A 179 -13.33 -9.84 -3.48
CA PRO A 179 -14.00 -8.91 -2.58
C PRO A 179 -14.38 -9.56 -1.26
N LEU A 180 -14.17 -8.82 -0.16
CA LEU A 180 -14.54 -9.22 1.19
C LEU A 180 -15.84 -8.52 1.61
N ALA A 181 -16.63 -9.17 2.46
CA ALA A 181 -17.77 -8.48 3.10
C ALA A 181 -17.23 -7.52 4.18
N LEU A 182 -17.51 -6.22 4.09
CA LEU A 182 -17.01 -5.19 5.01
C LEU A 182 -17.30 -5.54 6.48
N LYS A 183 -18.48 -6.09 6.78
CA LYS A 183 -18.87 -6.55 8.13
C LYS A 183 -17.99 -7.63 8.73
N LYS A 184 -17.13 -8.27 7.94
CA LYS A 184 -16.17 -9.27 8.40
C LYS A 184 -14.82 -8.66 8.71
N CYS A 185 -14.58 -7.42 8.33
CA CYS A 185 -13.34 -6.70 8.54
C CYS A 185 -13.47 -5.84 9.80
N GLN A 186 -12.42 -5.76 10.60
CA GLN A 186 -12.32 -4.94 11.80
C GLN A 186 -11.53 -3.69 11.52
N ALA A 187 -10.36 -3.84 10.90
CA ALA A 187 -9.45 -2.76 10.54
C ALA A 187 -8.68 -3.10 9.27
N PHE A 188 -8.12 -2.08 8.66
CA PHE A 188 -7.19 -2.16 7.54
C PHE A 188 -5.95 -1.37 7.87
N LEU A 189 -4.79 -1.85 7.41
CA LEU A 189 -3.53 -1.11 7.44
C LEU A 189 -2.93 -1.17 6.04
N LEU A 190 -2.62 0.00 5.47
CA LEU A 190 -1.83 0.14 4.27
C LEU A 190 -0.49 0.72 4.71
N CYS A 191 0.61 0.11 4.33
CA CYS A 191 1.94 0.57 4.73
C CYS A 191 3.01 0.26 3.70
N SER A 192 4.01 1.14 3.57
CA SER A 192 5.23 0.92 2.82
C SER A 192 6.20 0.01 3.57
N ASP A 193 7.31 -0.38 2.94
CA ASP A 193 8.35 -1.24 3.51
C ASP A 193 9.00 -0.62 4.75
N GLY A 194 9.23 0.69 4.77
CA GLY A 194 9.75 1.42 5.93
C GLY A 194 8.93 1.25 7.20
N PHE A 195 7.68 0.85 7.10
CA PHE A 195 6.83 0.56 8.25
C PHE A 195 6.81 -0.95 8.57
N TRP A 196 6.41 -1.82 7.63
CA TRP A 196 6.20 -3.23 7.93
C TRP A 196 7.49 -4.02 8.20
N GLU A 197 8.63 -3.56 7.70
CA GLU A 197 9.94 -4.18 8.03
C GLU A 197 10.32 -4.03 9.52
N LEU A 198 9.70 -3.10 10.22
CA LEU A 198 10.09 -2.68 11.56
C LEU A 198 9.08 -3.06 12.65
N ILE A 199 7.98 -3.68 12.28
CA ILE A 199 6.97 -4.15 13.22
C ILE A 199 6.48 -5.53 12.82
N GLU A 200 6.31 -6.42 13.79
CA GLU A 200 5.80 -7.76 13.57
C GLU A 200 4.26 -7.78 13.56
N GLU A 201 3.66 -8.73 12.85
CA GLU A 201 2.20 -8.87 12.79
C GLU A 201 1.58 -9.18 14.15
N GLU A 202 2.30 -9.87 15.03
CA GLU A 202 1.88 -10.15 16.41
C GLU A 202 1.73 -8.86 17.22
N ASP A 203 2.65 -7.90 17.05
CA ASP A 203 2.56 -6.58 17.71
C ASP A 203 1.38 -5.78 17.16
N MET A 204 1.20 -5.74 15.83
CA MET A 204 0.05 -5.08 15.19
C MET A 204 -1.28 -5.60 15.78
N CYS A 205 -1.40 -6.92 15.93
CA CYS A 205 -2.60 -7.58 16.47
C CYS A 205 -2.83 -7.26 17.94
N SER A 206 -1.79 -7.33 18.77
CA SER A 206 -1.87 -7.03 20.21
C SER A 206 -2.25 -5.58 20.45
N LEU A 207 -1.61 -4.66 19.72
CA LEU A 207 -1.92 -3.23 19.81
C LEU A 207 -3.34 -2.91 19.34
N LEU A 208 -3.85 -3.61 18.31
CA LEU A 208 -5.24 -3.44 17.85
C LEU A 208 -6.24 -3.87 18.93
N GLU A 209 -5.94 -4.92 19.70
CA GLU A 209 -6.79 -5.38 20.81
C GLU A 209 -6.85 -4.36 21.95
N ASP A 210 -5.72 -3.72 22.23
CA ASP A 210 -5.54 -2.84 23.38
C ASP A 210 -5.82 -1.35 23.08
N SER A 211 -6.16 -1.00 21.83
CA SER A 211 -6.39 0.39 21.43
C SER A 211 -7.87 0.73 21.35
N GLY A 212 -8.25 1.91 21.84
CA GLY A 212 -9.61 2.42 21.82
C GLY A 212 -9.99 3.16 20.54
N SER A 213 -9.01 3.54 19.71
CA SER A 213 -9.22 4.25 18.44
C SER A 213 -8.16 3.89 17.40
N VAL A 214 -8.41 4.25 16.14
CA VAL A 214 -7.47 4.00 15.04
C VAL A 214 -6.22 4.88 15.18
N GLU A 215 -6.36 6.09 15.73
CA GLU A 215 -5.27 7.01 16.02
C GLU A 215 -4.33 6.41 17.08
N GLU A 216 -4.90 5.94 18.19
CA GLU A 216 -4.14 5.29 19.25
C GLU A 216 -3.41 4.05 18.76
N TRP A 217 -4.08 3.23 17.95
CA TRP A 217 -3.45 2.05 17.36
C TRP A 217 -2.25 2.41 16.47
N LEU A 218 -2.41 3.43 15.60
CA LEU A 218 -1.32 3.90 14.76
C LEU A 218 -0.17 4.48 15.59
N ASP A 219 -0.44 5.35 16.57
CA ASP A 219 0.58 5.98 17.41
C ASP A 219 1.43 4.93 18.15
N ARG A 220 0.79 3.92 18.72
CA ARG A 220 1.49 2.83 19.43
C ARG A 220 2.33 1.96 18.48
N MET A 221 1.86 1.69 17.27
CA MET A 221 2.67 1.01 16.25
C MET A 221 3.88 1.85 15.85
N LEU A 222 3.71 3.18 15.69
CA LEU A 222 4.79 4.10 15.35
C LEU A 222 5.88 4.17 16.44
N GLU A 223 5.54 4.01 17.72
CA GLU A 223 6.52 3.91 18.79
C GLU A 223 7.46 2.70 18.60
N ILE A 224 6.90 1.54 18.21
CA ILE A 224 7.70 0.34 17.91
C ILE A 224 8.56 0.57 16.66
N VAL A 225 7.95 1.07 15.58
CA VAL A 225 8.63 1.35 14.32
C VAL A 225 9.82 2.28 14.53
N ARG A 226 9.63 3.41 15.22
CA ARG A 226 10.69 4.37 15.53
C ARG A 226 11.81 3.76 16.38
N THR A 227 11.43 2.95 17.39
CA THR A 227 12.41 2.29 18.27
C THR A 227 13.27 1.29 17.50
N ASN A 228 12.65 0.48 16.65
CA ASN A 228 13.35 -0.52 15.85
C ASN A 228 14.17 0.13 14.73
N GLY A 229 13.66 1.20 14.16
CA GLY A 229 14.33 1.96 13.14
C GLY A 229 15.58 2.67 13.62
N ALA A 230 15.55 3.32 14.77
CA ALA A 230 16.73 3.92 15.38
C ALA A 230 17.86 2.89 15.61
N ARG A 231 17.51 1.62 15.82
CA ARG A 231 18.49 0.52 15.96
C ARG A 231 19.07 0.03 14.62
N LYS A 232 18.32 0.17 13.52
CA LYS A 232 18.76 -0.35 12.21
C LYS A 232 19.48 0.69 11.34
N ASN A 233 19.66 1.96 11.78
CA ASN A 233 20.10 3.08 10.93
C ASN A 233 19.21 3.20 9.68
N MET A 234 17.94 3.46 9.89
CA MET A 234 16.91 3.37 8.85
C MET A 234 17.15 4.21 7.61
N ASP A 235 16.99 3.55 6.47
CA ASP A 235 16.46 4.13 5.27
C ASP A 235 14.91 4.10 5.38
N ASN A 236 14.28 5.25 5.65
CA ASN A 236 12.83 5.54 5.79
C ASN A 236 12.10 4.93 6.97
#